data_3092975ba9cc226bab9ac9d289d0c28d
#
_entry.id   3092975ba9cc226bab9ac9d289d0c28d
#
_cell.length_a   1.000
_cell.length_b   1.000
_cell.length_c   1.000
_cell.angle_alpha   90.00
_cell.angle_beta   90.00
_cell.angle_gamma   90.00
#
_symmetry.space_group_name_H-M   'P 1'
#
loop_
_entity.id
_entity.type
_entity.pdbx_description
1 polymer ?
#
loop_
_entity_poly.entity_id
_entity_poly.type
_entity_poly.pdbx_seq_one_letter_code
_entity_poly.pdbx_strand_id
1 'polypeptide(L)'
;AAGQAGNVTDRWILHNLNETIGKVTENFDKFEFGVAGHILYNFIWDEFADWYVELTKEVLYSDNEDEKVITRSVLLYTLDQILRLLHPIMPFVTEEIYGQISEGTIVTAEYPVVRPEFENEEAAAGVEALKDVIRSVRNSRAEVNVAPSKPITILIKTSDSKLDAFFNDNVNYIKRFTNPEHLEIAADVEVPDLVMSSIITGAEIYLPLADLLNVEEELARLEKELAKWQKELDMVGKKLSNERFVANAKPEVVQKER
;
A
#
# COMPACT_ATOMS: atom_id res chain seq x y z
N ALA A 1 4.62 27.46 9.88
CA ALA A 1 3.16 27.34 9.86
C ALA A 1 2.65 26.27 8.89
N ALA A 2 3.38 25.94 7.80
CA ALA A 2 2.92 24.92 6.84
C ALA A 2 2.94 23.48 7.41
N GLY A 3 3.88 23.13 8.27
CA GLY A 3 4.02 21.77 8.82
C GLY A 3 2.98 21.36 9.86
N GLN A 4 2.21 22.32 10.40
CA GLN A 4 1.09 22.07 11.33
C GLN A 4 -0.28 22.30 10.67
N ALA A 5 -0.30 22.88 9.48
CA ALA A 5 -1.50 23.09 8.69
C ALA A 5 -1.73 21.87 7.77
N GLY A 6 -2.98 21.50 7.58
CA GLY A 6 -3.37 20.40 6.74
C GLY A 6 -3.84 19.17 7.52
N ASN A 7 -4.42 18.22 6.78
CA ASN A 7 -4.86 16.94 7.33
C ASN A 7 -3.67 16.03 7.66
N VAL A 8 -3.97 14.87 8.22
CA VAL A 8 -2.94 13.92 8.63
C VAL A 8 -2.09 13.41 7.46
N THR A 9 -2.66 13.26 6.27
CA THR A 9 -1.94 12.78 5.08
C THR A 9 -1.01 13.84 4.51
N ASP A 10 -1.36 15.12 4.61
CA ASP A 10 -0.49 16.24 4.25
C ASP A 10 0.73 16.32 5.19
N ARG A 11 0.51 16.15 6.49
CA ARG A 11 1.61 16.11 7.47
C ARG A 11 2.52 14.91 7.30
N TRP A 12 1.93 13.74 7.00
CA TRP A 12 2.68 12.52 6.71
C TRP A 12 3.60 12.67 5.48
N ILE A 13 3.09 13.15 4.36
CA ILE A 13 3.92 13.27 3.15
C ILE A 13 5.02 14.32 3.31
N LEU A 14 4.78 15.41 4.04
CA LEU A 14 5.79 16.41 4.34
C LEU A 14 6.89 15.85 5.25
N HIS A 15 6.54 15.01 6.23
CA HIS A 15 7.50 14.32 7.07
C HIS A 15 8.38 13.36 6.24
N ASN A 16 7.77 12.51 5.42
CA ASN A 16 8.50 11.55 4.58
C ASN A 16 9.36 12.24 3.50
N LEU A 17 8.88 13.35 2.94
CA LEU A 17 9.67 14.20 2.05
C LEU A 17 10.91 14.73 2.77
N ASN A 18 10.74 15.23 3.99
CA ASN A 18 11.81 15.79 4.80
C ASN A 18 12.90 14.75 5.11
N GLU A 19 12.51 13.54 5.49
CA GLU A 19 13.44 12.41 5.64
C GLU A 19 14.15 12.05 4.32
N THR A 20 13.38 12.05 3.22
CA THR A 20 13.92 11.75 1.89
C THR A 20 14.96 12.77 1.47
N ILE A 21 14.70 14.07 1.68
CA ILE A 21 15.69 15.13 1.42
C ILE A 21 16.99 14.87 2.18
N GLY A 22 16.90 14.57 3.47
CA GLY A 22 18.08 14.27 4.30
C GLY A 22 18.88 13.07 3.79
N LYS A 23 18.19 11.95 3.55
CA LYS A 23 18.81 10.71 3.07
C LYS A 23 19.45 10.87 1.68
N VAL A 24 18.77 11.56 0.76
CA VAL A 24 19.28 11.79 -0.61
C VAL A 24 20.51 12.70 -0.58
N THR A 25 20.46 13.79 0.19
CA THR A 25 21.59 14.73 0.33
C THR A 25 22.80 14.02 0.93
N GLU A 26 22.62 13.25 2.00
CA GLU A 26 23.69 12.47 2.63
C GLU A 26 24.35 11.50 1.64
N ASN A 27 23.55 10.80 0.82
CA ASN A 27 24.08 9.84 -0.16
C ASN A 27 24.76 10.54 -1.34
N PHE A 28 24.31 11.71 -1.76
CA PHE A 28 25.01 12.51 -2.74
C PHE A 28 26.38 12.97 -2.23
N ASP A 29 26.48 13.44 -0.97
CA ASP A 29 27.73 13.83 -0.35
C ASP A 29 28.74 12.67 -0.24
N LYS A 30 28.24 11.44 -0.10
CA LYS A 30 29.04 10.21 -0.10
C LYS A 30 29.33 9.65 -1.51
N PHE A 31 28.87 10.30 -2.57
CA PHE A 31 28.93 9.82 -3.95
C PHE A 31 28.21 8.48 -4.19
N GLU A 32 27.24 8.13 -3.33
CA GLU A 32 26.42 6.93 -3.43
C GLU A 32 25.16 7.17 -4.30
N PHE A 33 25.35 7.61 -5.53
CA PHE A 33 24.28 8.05 -6.43
C PHE A 33 23.22 6.98 -6.71
N GLY A 34 23.62 5.70 -6.76
CA GLY A 34 22.69 4.59 -6.95
C GLY A 34 21.72 4.43 -5.77
N VAL A 35 22.23 4.63 -4.54
CA VAL A 35 21.40 4.60 -3.32
C VAL A 35 20.47 5.80 -3.29
N ALA A 36 20.96 7.00 -3.56
CA ALA A 36 20.15 8.21 -3.64
C ALA A 36 19.02 8.06 -4.68
N GLY A 37 19.32 7.53 -5.86
CA GLY A 37 18.34 7.27 -6.91
C GLY A 37 17.26 6.27 -6.47
N HIS A 38 17.63 5.23 -5.75
CA HIS A 38 16.67 4.24 -5.22
C HIS A 38 15.74 4.83 -4.13
N ILE A 39 16.31 5.65 -3.24
CA ILE A 39 15.51 6.37 -2.22
C ILE A 39 14.48 7.27 -2.90
N LEU A 40 14.89 8.05 -3.90
CA LEU A 40 13.99 8.91 -4.67
C LEU A 40 12.92 8.11 -5.41
N TYR A 41 13.31 7.00 -6.04
CA TYR A 41 12.36 6.12 -6.74
C TYR A 41 11.27 5.62 -5.80
N ASN A 42 11.64 5.08 -4.64
CA ASN A 42 10.68 4.58 -3.65
C ASN A 42 9.76 5.69 -3.14
N PHE A 43 10.31 6.86 -2.79
CA PHE A 43 9.49 7.98 -2.35
C PHE A 43 8.49 8.43 -3.43
N ILE A 44 8.93 8.55 -4.67
CA ILE A 44 8.08 9.00 -5.78
C ILE A 44 6.97 7.99 -6.08
N TRP A 45 7.30 6.71 -6.18
CA TRP A 45 6.34 5.68 -6.57
C TRP A 45 5.50 5.19 -5.40
N ASP A 46 6.15 4.76 -4.30
CA ASP A 46 5.45 4.07 -3.22
C ASP A 46 4.75 5.05 -2.28
N GLU A 47 5.30 6.27 -2.07
CA GLU A 47 4.72 7.21 -1.13
C GLU A 47 3.89 8.29 -1.82
N PHE A 48 4.48 9.00 -2.79
CA PHE A 48 3.81 10.12 -3.43
C PHE A 48 2.73 9.67 -4.42
N ALA A 49 3.08 8.85 -5.42
CA ALA A 49 2.16 8.49 -6.50
C ALA A 49 1.09 7.48 -6.05
N ASP A 50 1.50 6.36 -5.43
CA ASP A 50 0.57 5.28 -5.08
C ASP A 50 -0.32 5.63 -3.88
N TRP A 51 0.20 6.38 -2.90
CA TRP A 51 -0.56 6.67 -1.69
C TRP A 51 -1.01 8.12 -1.60
N TYR A 52 -0.08 9.10 -1.58
CA TYR A 52 -0.47 10.47 -1.28
C TYR A 52 -1.47 11.03 -2.30
N VAL A 53 -1.20 10.86 -3.60
CA VAL A 53 -2.11 11.33 -4.67
C VAL A 53 -3.49 10.69 -4.53
N GLU A 54 -3.59 9.42 -4.15
CA GLU A 54 -4.88 8.75 -3.93
C GLU A 54 -5.56 9.24 -2.64
N LEU A 55 -4.81 9.41 -1.55
CA LEU A 55 -5.34 9.90 -0.28
C LEU A 55 -5.86 11.35 -0.39
N THR A 56 -5.20 12.21 -1.16
CA THR A 56 -5.65 13.60 -1.37
C THR A 56 -7.04 13.71 -2.01
N LYS A 57 -7.48 12.68 -2.75
CA LYS A 57 -8.80 12.69 -3.40
C LYS A 57 -9.96 12.78 -2.39
N GLU A 58 -9.76 12.29 -1.16
CA GLU A 58 -10.77 12.43 -0.09
C GLU A 58 -11.04 13.91 0.21
N VAL A 59 -9.98 14.71 0.31
CA VAL A 59 -10.08 16.14 0.57
C VAL A 59 -10.46 16.92 -0.68
N LEU A 60 -9.83 16.64 -1.83
CA LEU A 60 -10.02 17.38 -3.07
C LEU A 60 -11.45 17.26 -3.63
N TYR A 61 -12.17 16.20 -3.29
CA TYR A 61 -13.58 16.01 -3.68
C TYR A 61 -14.57 16.34 -2.56
N SER A 62 -14.11 16.76 -1.38
CA SER A 62 -14.96 17.24 -0.29
C SER A 62 -15.54 18.64 -0.60
N ASP A 63 -16.39 19.16 0.27
CA ASP A 63 -16.91 20.52 0.16
C ASP A 63 -16.08 21.56 0.95
N ASN A 64 -14.99 21.14 1.61
CA ASN A 64 -14.14 22.02 2.42
C ASN A 64 -13.07 22.72 1.58
N GLU A 65 -13.38 23.92 1.08
CA GLU A 65 -12.45 24.67 0.22
C GLU A 65 -11.15 25.08 0.93
N ASP A 66 -11.17 25.34 2.23
CA ASP A 66 -9.96 25.71 2.97
C ASP A 66 -8.97 24.54 3.03
N GLU A 67 -9.44 23.32 3.31
CA GLU A 67 -8.60 22.12 3.26
C GLU A 67 -8.09 21.81 1.86
N LYS A 68 -8.93 22.00 0.83
CA LYS A 68 -8.49 21.81 -0.57
C LYS A 68 -7.32 22.71 -0.94
N VAL A 69 -7.36 23.99 -0.51
CA VAL A 69 -6.26 24.94 -0.78
C VAL A 69 -4.98 24.46 -0.12
N ILE A 70 -5.05 23.99 1.13
CA ILE A 70 -3.88 23.49 1.86
C ILE A 70 -3.34 22.24 1.17
N THR A 71 -4.18 21.24 0.91
CA THR A 71 -3.76 19.97 0.28
C THR A 71 -3.18 20.20 -1.13
N ARG A 72 -3.77 21.09 -1.95
CA ARG A 72 -3.19 21.49 -3.25
C ARG A 72 -1.82 22.11 -3.10
N SER A 73 -1.65 22.97 -2.09
CA SER A 73 -0.36 23.62 -1.81
C SER A 73 0.70 22.61 -1.38
N VAL A 74 0.34 21.63 -0.54
CA VAL A 74 1.26 20.55 -0.12
C VAL A 74 1.60 19.63 -1.31
N LEU A 75 0.63 19.30 -2.14
CA LEU A 75 0.84 18.48 -3.33
C LEU A 75 1.82 19.15 -4.31
N LEU A 76 1.61 20.43 -4.61
CA LEU A 76 2.49 21.20 -5.48
C LEU A 76 3.87 21.40 -4.87
N TYR A 77 3.95 21.70 -3.58
CA TYR A 77 5.23 21.79 -2.87
C TYR A 77 6.00 20.47 -2.92
N THR A 78 5.35 19.37 -2.63
CA THR A 78 6.00 18.03 -2.66
C THR A 78 6.50 17.72 -4.07
N LEU A 79 5.70 17.97 -5.11
CA LEU A 79 6.10 17.78 -6.50
C LEU A 79 7.30 18.68 -6.87
N ASP A 80 7.29 19.96 -6.49
CA ASP A 80 8.40 20.89 -6.71
C ASP A 80 9.70 20.37 -6.09
N GLN A 81 9.65 19.92 -4.84
CA GLN A 81 10.82 19.35 -4.15
C GLN A 81 11.31 18.05 -4.77
N ILE A 82 10.42 17.17 -5.20
CA ILE A 82 10.74 15.94 -5.95
C ILE A 82 11.52 16.30 -7.23
N LEU A 83 11.03 17.27 -8.01
CA LEU A 83 11.67 17.67 -9.26
C LEU A 83 13.08 18.20 -9.02
N ARG A 84 13.27 19.01 -7.98
CA ARG A 84 14.59 19.55 -7.61
C ARG A 84 15.56 18.48 -7.13
N LEU A 85 15.11 17.51 -6.33
CA LEU A 85 15.92 16.37 -5.90
C LEU A 85 16.31 15.47 -7.08
N LEU A 86 15.42 15.29 -8.04
CA LEU A 86 15.61 14.42 -9.19
C LEU A 86 16.41 15.10 -10.31
N HIS A 87 16.47 16.42 -10.36
CA HIS A 87 17.09 17.18 -11.46
C HIS A 87 18.55 16.81 -11.75
N PRO A 88 19.42 16.58 -10.77
CA PRO A 88 20.78 16.14 -11.02
C PRO A 88 20.89 14.82 -11.79
N ILE A 89 19.87 13.96 -11.72
CA ILE A 89 19.82 12.64 -12.34
C ILE A 89 19.09 12.70 -13.69
N MET A 90 17.99 13.44 -13.75
CA MET A 90 17.08 13.50 -14.91
C MET A 90 16.79 14.95 -15.35
N PRO A 91 17.79 15.71 -15.82
CA PRO A 91 17.66 17.16 -16.00
C PRO A 91 16.59 17.58 -17.02
N PHE A 92 16.40 16.85 -18.10
CA PHE A 92 15.50 17.29 -19.18
C PHE A 92 14.02 17.17 -18.80
N VAL A 93 13.61 16.01 -18.26
CA VAL A 93 12.21 15.78 -17.89
C VAL A 93 11.79 16.64 -16.71
N THR A 94 12.69 16.84 -15.74
CA THR A 94 12.42 17.68 -14.58
C THR A 94 12.29 19.15 -14.92
N GLU A 95 13.10 19.66 -15.83
CA GLU A 95 13.01 21.03 -16.36
C GLU A 95 11.66 21.24 -17.08
N GLU A 96 11.26 20.31 -17.94
CA GLU A 96 9.99 20.40 -18.68
C GLU A 96 8.77 20.44 -17.74
N ILE A 97 8.75 19.57 -16.73
CA ILE A 97 7.64 19.54 -15.76
C ILE A 97 7.68 20.77 -14.87
N TYR A 98 8.86 21.18 -14.42
CA TYR A 98 9.03 22.35 -13.56
C TYR A 98 8.51 23.63 -14.21
N GLY A 99 8.74 23.80 -15.51
CA GLY A 99 8.23 24.94 -16.29
C GLY A 99 6.69 24.99 -16.38
N GLN A 100 5.96 23.91 -16.03
CA GLN A 100 4.49 23.91 -15.96
C GLN A 100 3.96 24.39 -14.61
N ILE A 101 4.76 24.31 -13.54
CA ILE A 101 4.33 24.59 -12.18
C ILE A 101 5.01 25.79 -11.54
N SER A 102 6.09 26.30 -12.14
CA SER A 102 6.92 27.37 -11.58
C SER A 102 7.41 28.31 -12.68
N GLU A 103 7.69 29.55 -12.32
CA GLU A 103 8.37 30.52 -13.21
C GLU A 103 9.89 30.35 -13.13
N GLY A 104 10.58 30.44 -14.26
CA GLY A 104 12.04 30.30 -14.34
C GLY A 104 12.52 28.90 -14.64
N THR A 105 13.80 28.63 -14.37
CA THR A 105 14.45 27.33 -14.64
C THR A 105 14.83 26.64 -13.34
N ILE A 106 14.64 25.31 -13.28
CA ILE A 106 14.99 24.50 -12.11
C ILE A 106 16.49 24.52 -11.79
N VAL A 107 17.35 24.74 -12.81
CA VAL A 107 18.81 24.83 -12.64
C VAL A 107 19.22 25.92 -11.66
N THR A 108 18.47 27.01 -11.59
CA THR A 108 18.74 28.14 -10.67
C THR A 108 17.92 28.07 -9.38
N ALA A 109 17.05 27.07 -9.24
CA ALA A 109 16.27 26.88 -8.03
C ALA A 109 17.14 26.38 -6.87
N GLU A 110 16.80 26.78 -5.65
CA GLU A 110 17.51 26.29 -4.48
C GLU A 110 17.33 24.77 -4.31
N TYR A 111 18.40 24.09 -3.96
CA TYR A 111 18.35 22.67 -3.65
C TYR A 111 17.51 22.41 -2.38
N PRO A 112 16.71 21.35 -2.32
CA PRO A 112 15.89 21.05 -1.16
C PRO A 112 16.69 20.90 0.13
N VAL A 113 16.17 21.45 1.21
CA VAL A 113 16.78 21.36 2.54
C VAL A 113 15.79 20.80 3.55
N VAL A 114 16.32 20.07 4.54
CA VAL A 114 15.52 19.54 5.66
C VAL A 114 14.92 20.70 6.44
N ARG A 115 13.63 20.60 6.76
CA ARG A 115 12.86 21.60 7.52
C ARG A 115 12.29 20.96 8.78
N PRO A 116 12.82 21.28 9.97
CA PRO A 116 12.37 20.68 11.23
C PRO A 116 10.87 20.87 11.51
N GLU A 117 10.26 21.93 10.98
CA GLU A 117 8.83 22.18 11.12
C GLU A 117 7.93 21.15 10.41
N PHE A 118 8.48 20.30 9.54
CA PHE A 118 7.75 19.23 8.87
C PHE A 118 7.86 17.87 9.59
N GLU A 119 8.67 17.78 10.63
CA GLU A 119 8.76 16.57 11.43
C GLU A 119 7.43 16.29 12.14
N ASN A 120 6.86 15.12 11.90
CA ASN A 120 5.60 14.67 12.51
C ASN A 120 5.54 13.15 12.54
N GLU A 121 6.25 12.55 13.50
CA GLU A 121 6.31 11.10 13.68
C GLU A 121 4.93 10.48 13.97
N GLU A 122 4.06 11.22 14.65
CA GLU A 122 2.71 10.73 14.95
C GLU A 122 1.86 10.56 13.68
N ALA A 123 1.88 11.55 12.79
CA ALA A 123 1.21 11.46 11.50
C ALA A 123 1.84 10.35 10.63
N ALA A 124 3.17 10.22 10.64
CA ALA A 124 3.87 9.19 9.91
C ALA A 124 3.46 7.79 10.38
N ALA A 125 3.55 7.52 11.68
CA ALA A 125 3.16 6.23 12.25
C ALA A 125 1.69 5.90 12.02
N GLY A 126 0.81 6.88 12.17
CA GLY A 126 -0.63 6.69 11.98
C GLY A 126 -1.00 6.37 10.53
N VAL A 127 -0.44 7.08 9.55
CA VAL A 127 -0.70 6.82 8.13
C VAL A 127 -0.09 5.49 7.68
N GLU A 128 1.09 5.11 8.19
CA GLU A 128 1.63 3.77 7.90
C GLU A 128 0.71 2.67 8.45
N ALA A 129 0.21 2.78 9.66
CA ALA A 129 -0.77 1.84 10.21
C ALA A 129 -2.05 1.80 9.35
N LEU A 130 -2.54 2.95 8.87
CA LEU A 130 -3.67 3.04 7.94
C LEU A 130 -3.39 2.30 6.63
N LYS A 131 -2.22 2.49 6.04
CA LYS A 131 -1.77 1.79 4.83
C LYS A 131 -1.73 0.28 5.05
N ASP A 132 -1.26 -0.16 6.21
CA ASP A 132 -1.20 -1.58 6.57
C ASP A 132 -2.59 -2.20 6.71
N VAL A 133 -3.55 -1.50 7.31
CA VAL A 133 -4.98 -1.93 7.33
C VAL A 133 -5.49 -2.11 5.90
N ILE A 134 -5.31 -1.12 5.04
CA ILE A 134 -5.79 -1.15 3.66
C ILE A 134 -5.12 -2.29 2.86
N ARG A 135 -3.80 -2.45 2.98
CA ARG A 135 -3.05 -3.54 2.33
C ARG A 135 -3.53 -4.89 2.80
N SER A 136 -3.71 -5.05 4.11
CA SER A 136 -4.18 -6.28 4.73
C SER A 136 -5.55 -6.70 4.19
N VAL A 137 -6.52 -5.80 4.16
CA VAL A 137 -7.85 -6.07 3.61
C VAL A 137 -7.78 -6.43 2.12
N ARG A 138 -6.97 -5.71 1.33
CA ARG A 138 -6.79 -5.99 -0.10
C ARG A 138 -6.16 -7.35 -0.34
N ASN A 139 -5.15 -7.72 0.43
CA ASN A 139 -4.48 -9.02 0.33
C ASN A 139 -5.44 -10.16 0.70
N SER A 140 -6.18 -10.01 1.79
CA SER A 140 -7.19 -11.00 2.19
C SER A 140 -8.28 -11.20 1.13
N ARG A 141 -8.74 -10.12 0.50
CA ARG A 141 -9.69 -10.22 -0.63
C ARG A 141 -9.08 -10.93 -1.83
N ALA A 142 -7.83 -10.64 -2.17
CA ALA A 142 -7.13 -11.25 -3.29
C ALA A 142 -6.91 -12.76 -3.07
N GLU A 143 -6.59 -13.17 -1.84
CA GLU A 143 -6.37 -14.57 -1.46
C GLU A 143 -7.60 -15.45 -1.72
N VAL A 144 -8.79 -14.90 -1.49
CA VAL A 144 -10.07 -15.60 -1.70
C VAL A 144 -10.82 -15.15 -2.96
N ASN A 145 -10.15 -14.40 -3.86
CA ASN A 145 -10.70 -13.91 -5.13
C ASN A 145 -11.99 -13.07 -4.99
N VAL A 146 -12.10 -12.28 -3.92
CA VAL A 146 -13.22 -11.37 -3.70
C VAL A 146 -12.98 -10.03 -4.39
N ALA A 147 -13.92 -9.60 -5.22
CA ALA A 147 -13.82 -8.33 -5.93
C ALA A 147 -13.72 -7.13 -4.95
N PRO A 148 -12.90 -6.11 -5.24
CA PRO A 148 -12.79 -4.91 -4.40
C PRO A 148 -14.12 -4.17 -4.19
N SER A 149 -15.03 -4.28 -5.14
CA SER A 149 -16.36 -3.65 -5.09
C SER A 149 -17.37 -4.38 -4.21
N LYS A 150 -17.12 -5.63 -3.81
CA LYS A 150 -18.03 -6.36 -2.92
C LYS A 150 -17.93 -5.79 -1.51
N PRO A 151 -19.02 -5.30 -0.90
CA PRO A 151 -19.02 -4.87 0.50
C PRO A 151 -18.75 -6.05 1.43
N ILE A 152 -17.97 -5.84 2.50
CA ILE A 152 -17.64 -6.85 3.51
C ILE A 152 -17.61 -6.22 4.89
N THR A 153 -17.77 -7.03 5.94
CA THR A 153 -17.52 -6.61 7.32
C THR A 153 -16.01 -6.59 7.59
N ILE A 154 -15.55 -5.51 8.22
CA ILE A 154 -14.17 -5.32 8.66
C ILE A 154 -14.17 -5.01 10.14
N LEU A 155 -13.49 -5.82 10.93
CA LEU A 155 -13.33 -5.64 12.36
C LEU A 155 -11.86 -5.35 12.66
N ILE A 156 -11.58 -4.22 13.30
CA ILE A 156 -10.22 -3.80 13.67
C ILE A 156 -10.15 -3.75 15.18
N LYS A 157 -9.36 -4.65 15.75
CA LYS A 157 -9.14 -4.73 17.20
C LYS A 157 -7.80 -4.11 17.54
N THR A 158 -7.81 -3.10 18.41
CA THR A 158 -6.58 -2.50 18.94
C THR A 158 -6.76 -2.10 20.39
N SER A 159 -5.78 -2.44 21.22
CA SER A 159 -5.70 -1.98 22.61
C SER A 159 -4.88 -0.69 22.77
N ASP A 160 -4.27 -0.22 21.68
CA ASP A 160 -3.57 1.06 21.65
C ASP A 160 -4.58 2.19 21.46
N SER A 161 -4.81 2.97 22.51
CA SER A 161 -5.79 4.06 22.50
C SER A 161 -5.45 5.17 21.49
N LYS A 162 -4.18 5.34 21.12
CA LYS A 162 -3.77 6.32 20.09
C LYS A 162 -4.13 5.83 18.70
N LEU A 163 -3.88 4.55 18.41
CA LEU A 163 -4.30 3.95 17.14
C LEU A 163 -5.81 3.87 17.01
N ASP A 164 -6.52 3.54 18.10
CA ASP A 164 -7.99 3.53 18.11
C ASP A 164 -8.53 4.92 17.74
N ALA A 165 -8.07 5.97 18.42
CA ALA A 165 -8.47 7.33 18.12
C ALA A 165 -8.08 7.72 16.68
N PHE A 166 -6.87 7.39 16.25
CA PHE A 166 -6.38 7.70 14.92
C PHE A 166 -7.25 7.05 13.82
N PHE A 167 -7.57 5.77 13.94
CA PHE A 167 -8.40 5.07 12.97
C PHE A 167 -9.84 5.60 12.95
N ASN A 168 -10.41 5.93 14.11
CA ASN A 168 -11.74 6.52 14.19
C ASN A 168 -11.79 7.93 13.59
N ASP A 169 -10.80 8.78 13.84
CA ASP A 169 -10.70 10.13 13.27
C ASP A 169 -10.48 10.09 11.75
N ASN A 170 -9.85 9.02 11.23
CA ASN A 170 -9.51 8.85 9.82
C ASN A 170 -10.31 7.72 9.14
N VAL A 171 -11.45 7.38 9.68
CA VAL A 171 -12.33 6.27 9.22
C VAL A 171 -12.72 6.39 7.74
N ASN A 172 -12.81 7.60 7.20
CA ASN A 172 -13.18 7.86 5.81
C ASN A 172 -12.17 7.27 4.83
N TYR A 173 -10.87 7.33 5.16
CA TYR A 173 -9.84 6.67 4.34
C TYR A 173 -10.01 5.15 4.33
N ILE A 174 -10.24 4.53 5.49
CA ILE A 174 -10.50 3.09 5.57
C ILE A 174 -11.71 2.73 4.71
N LYS A 175 -12.84 3.42 4.88
CA LYS A 175 -14.06 3.19 4.11
C LYS A 175 -13.85 3.34 2.61
N ARG A 176 -13.18 4.39 2.19
CA ARG A 176 -12.91 4.67 0.77
C ARG A 176 -12.09 3.56 0.10
N PHE A 177 -11.04 3.07 0.77
CA PHE A 177 -10.09 2.14 0.17
C PHE A 177 -10.44 0.68 0.34
N THR A 178 -11.33 0.35 1.29
CA THR A 178 -11.70 -1.04 1.61
C THR A 178 -13.16 -1.39 1.32
N ASN A 179 -14.00 -0.39 1.06
CA ASN A 179 -15.45 -0.55 0.78
C ASN A 179 -16.14 -1.50 1.78
N PRO A 180 -16.18 -1.16 3.08
CA PRO A 180 -16.85 -1.99 4.07
C PRO A 180 -18.37 -1.81 4.00
N GLU A 181 -19.12 -2.89 4.23
CA GLU A 181 -20.55 -2.85 4.59
C GLU A 181 -20.71 -2.47 6.05
N HIS A 182 -19.90 -3.09 6.90
CA HIS A 182 -19.78 -2.77 8.32
C HIS A 182 -18.31 -2.62 8.71
N LEU A 183 -18.00 -1.58 9.48
CA LEU A 183 -16.66 -1.33 10.00
C LEU A 183 -16.77 -1.05 11.50
N GLU A 184 -16.09 -1.85 12.29
CA GLU A 184 -15.98 -1.68 13.74
C GLU A 184 -14.49 -1.55 14.12
N ILE A 185 -14.18 -0.54 14.93
CA ILE A 185 -12.83 -0.26 15.43
C ILE A 185 -12.94 -0.09 16.94
N ALA A 186 -12.39 -1.02 17.70
CA ALA A 186 -12.42 -0.97 19.16
C ALA A 186 -11.40 -1.92 19.82
N ALA A 187 -11.16 -1.74 21.11
CA ALA A 187 -10.32 -2.64 21.89
C ALA A 187 -10.99 -4.00 22.18
N ASP A 188 -12.31 -4.02 22.25
CA ASP A 188 -13.09 -5.22 22.55
C ASP A 188 -14.13 -5.44 21.43
N VAL A 189 -13.67 -6.03 20.33
CA VAL A 189 -14.48 -6.37 19.18
C VAL A 189 -14.92 -7.83 19.30
N GLU A 190 -16.21 -8.10 19.08
CA GLU A 190 -16.74 -9.47 19.04
C GLU A 190 -16.33 -10.14 17.73
N VAL A 191 -15.38 -11.08 17.83
CA VAL A 191 -14.81 -11.77 16.65
C VAL A 191 -15.59 -13.07 16.41
N PRO A 192 -16.19 -13.28 15.21
CA PRO A 192 -16.85 -14.53 14.87
C PRO A 192 -15.89 -15.73 14.81
N ASP A 193 -16.43 -16.96 14.91
CA ASP A 193 -15.62 -18.18 14.90
C ASP A 193 -14.84 -18.40 13.59
N LEU A 194 -15.41 -17.98 12.45
CA LEU A 194 -14.83 -18.18 11.14
C LEU A 194 -14.45 -16.82 10.51
N VAL A 195 -13.18 -16.47 10.61
CA VAL A 195 -12.63 -15.22 10.10
C VAL A 195 -11.32 -15.45 9.36
N MET A 196 -11.02 -14.63 8.38
CA MET A 196 -9.64 -14.36 7.98
C MET A 196 -9.08 -13.33 8.94
N SER A 197 -7.91 -13.60 9.49
CA SER A 197 -7.23 -12.68 10.41
C SER A 197 -5.88 -12.27 9.86
N SER A 198 -5.51 -11.04 10.12
CA SER A 198 -4.17 -10.51 9.87
C SER A 198 -3.74 -9.59 11.01
N ILE A 199 -2.45 -9.58 11.28
CA ILE A 199 -1.85 -8.80 12.35
C ILE A 199 -0.98 -7.72 11.70
N ILE A 200 -1.21 -6.49 12.12
CA ILE A 200 -0.37 -5.34 11.81
C ILE A 200 0.25 -4.81 13.12
N THR A 201 1.15 -3.86 13.01
CA THR A 201 1.74 -3.23 14.20
C THR A 201 0.66 -2.52 15.03
N GLY A 202 0.37 -3.03 16.21
CA GLY A 202 -0.58 -2.45 17.17
C GLY A 202 -2.05 -2.76 16.94
N ALA A 203 -2.42 -3.55 15.90
CA ALA A 203 -3.81 -3.94 15.68
C ALA A 203 -3.96 -5.31 15.01
N GLU A 204 -5.13 -5.90 15.19
CA GLU A 204 -5.56 -7.15 14.56
C GLU A 204 -6.78 -6.85 13.67
N ILE A 205 -6.80 -7.41 12.46
CA ILE A 205 -7.86 -7.18 11.48
C ILE A 205 -8.57 -8.51 11.24
N TYR A 206 -9.89 -8.51 11.33
CA TYR A 206 -10.71 -9.69 11.15
C TYR A 206 -11.76 -9.45 10.07
N LEU A 207 -11.85 -10.38 9.14
CA LEU A 207 -12.80 -10.38 8.04
C LEU A 207 -13.64 -11.66 8.13
N PRO A 208 -14.94 -11.59 8.46
CA PRO A 208 -15.80 -12.75 8.51
C PRO A 208 -15.83 -13.51 7.18
N LEU A 209 -15.58 -14.81 7.22
CA LEU A 209 -15.57 -15.65 6.01
C LEU A 209 -16.93 -15.71 5.32
N ALA A 210 -18.02 -15.57 6.07
CA ALA A 210 -19.36 -15.52 5.52
C ALA A 210 -19.57 -14.39 4.50
N ASP A 211 -18.89 -13.25 4.70
CA ASP A 211 -18.98 -12.12 3.80
C ASP A 211 -18.03 -12.27 2.60
N LEU A 212 -16.94 -12.99 2.79
CA LEU A 212 -15.92 -13.19 1.77
C LEU A 212 -16.31 -14.30 0.79
N LEU A 213 -16.84 -15.41 1.27
CA LEU A 213 -17.10 -16.61 0.50
C LEU A 213 -18.59 -16.84 0.31
N ASN A 214 -19.00 -17.21 -0.88
CA ASN A 214 -20.19 -18.04 -1.05
C ASN A 214 -19.74 -19.49 -0.79
N VAL A 215 -20.02 -19.99 0.40
CA VAL A 215 -19.52 -21.30 0.87
C VAL A 215 -19.91 -22.42 -0.09
N GLU A 216 -21.10 -22.36 -0.70
CA GLU A 216 -21.58 -23.36 -1.65
C GLU A 216 -20.81 -23.32 -2.97
N GLU A 217 -20.55 -22.13 -3.51
CA GLU A 217 -19.77 -21.95 -4.74
C GLU A 217 -18.32 -22.36 -4.56
N GLU A 218 -17.72 -22.01 -3.42
CA GLU A 218 -16.34 -22.33 -3.13
C GLU A 218 -16.13 -23.83 -2.86
N LEU A 219 -17.08 -24.49 -2.18
CA LEU A 219 -17.08 -25.95 -2.03
C LEU A 219 -17.15 -26.63 -3.39
N ALA A 220 -18.05 -26.20 -4.26
CA ALA A 220 -18.17 -26.76 -5.61
C ALA A 220 -16.91 -26.54 -6.46
N ARG A 221 -16.23 -25.40 -6.29
CA ARG A 221 -14.95 -25.10 -6.94
C ARG A 221 -13.85 -26.01 -6.45
N LEU A 222 -13.71 -26.14 -5.13
CA LEU A 222 -12.69 -26.98 -4.48
C LEU A 222 -12.91 -28.49 -4.80
N GLU A 223 -14.14 -28.97 -4.83
CA GLU A 223 -14.45 -30.34 -5.24
C GLU A 223 -14.05 -30.61 -6.69
N LYS A 224 -14.26 -29.64 -7.58
CA LYS A 224 -13.82 -29.73 -8.97
C LYS A 224 -12.29 -29.77 -9.12
N GLU A 225 -11.60 -28.95 -8.38
CA GLU A 225 -10.13 -28.95 -8.35
C GLU A 225 -9.59 -30.27 -7.78
N LEU A 226 -10.13 -30.72 -6.67
CA LEU A 226 -9.77 -32.00 -6.05
C LEU A 226 -9.96 -33.16 -7.03
N ALA A 227 -11.09 -33.21 -7.72
CA ALA A 227 -11.36 -34.23 -8.74
C ALA A 227 -10.37 -34.16 -9.92
N LYS A 228 -9.94 -32.96 -10.31
CA LYS A 228 -8.91 -32.76 -11.34
C LYS A 228 -7.56 -33.30 -10.88
N TRP A 229 -7.12 -32.93 -9.70
CA TRP A 229 -5.83 -33.34 -9.14
C TRP A 229 -5.81 -34.88 -8.88
N GLN A 230 -6.92 -35.45 -8.42
CA GLN A 230 -7.05 -36.88 -8.27
C GLN A 230 -6.90 -37.64 -9.60
N LYS A 231 -7.52 -37.12 -10.68
CA LYS A 231 -7.35 -37.69 -12.02
C LYS A 231 -5.90 -37.61 -12.53
N GLU A 232 -5.23 -36.48 -12.28
CA GLU A 232 -3.82 -36.33 -12.62
C GLU A 232 -2.93 -37.28 -11.83
N LEU A 233 -3.17 -37.40 -10.53
CA LEU A 233 -2.46 -38.35 -9.65
C LEU A 233 -2.64 -39.81 -10.13
N ASP A 234 -3.86 -40.19 -10.48
CA ASP A 234 -4.17 -41.51 -11.02
C ASP A 234 -3.48 -41.75 -12.39
N MET A 235 -3.43 -40.76 -13.26
CA MET A 235 -2.71 -40.86 -14.54
C MET A 235 -1.21 -41.03 -14.33
N VAL A 236 -0.62 -40.21 -13.47
CA VAL A 236 0.81 -40.29 -13.13
C VAL A 236 1.12 -41.61 -12.44
N GLY A 237 0.28 -42.05 -11.51
CA GLY A 237 0.41 -43.32 -10.84
C GLY A 237 0.36 -44.49 -11.82
N LYS A 238 -0.57 -44.49 -12.79
CA LYS A 238 -0.65 -45.49 -13.87
C LYS A 238 0.57 -45.48 -14.79
N LYS A 239 1.09 -44.27 -15.12
CA LYS A 239 2.33 -44.16 -15.91
C LYS A 239 3.54 -44.73 -15.16
N LEU A 240 3.70 -44.37 -13.87
CA LEU A 240 4.82 -44.82 -13.05
C LEU A 240 4.74 -46.30 -12.67
N SER A 241 3.53 -46.92 -12.60
CA SER A 241 3.33 -48.35 -12.39
C SER A 241 3.51 -49.19 -13.67
N ASN A 242 3.59 -48.54 -14.84
CA ASN A 242 3.85 -49.26 -16.09
C ASN A 242 5.37 -49.50 -16.24
N GLU A 243 5.79 -50.74 -15.96
CA GLU A 243 7.22 -51.14 -16.05
C GLU A 243 7.84 -50.85 -17.42
N ARG A 244 7.05 -50.98 -18.52
CA ARG A 244 7.53 -50.66 -19.86
C ARG A 244 7.79 -49.20 -20.07
N PHE A 245 6.99 -48.34 -19.47
CA PHE A 245 7.20 -46.89 -19.51
C PHE A 245 8.45 -46.49 -18.70
N VAL A 246 8.57 -47.01 -17.49
CA VAL A 246 9.70 -46.71 -16.60
C VAL A 246 11.04 -47.20 -17.17
N ALA A 247 11.01 -48.33 -17.86
CA ALA A 247 12.22 -48.92 -18.47
C ALA A 247 12.66 -48.25 -19.77
N ASN A 248 11.73 -47.64 -20.54
CA ASN A 248 12.02 -47.08 -21.86
C ASN A 248 12.03 -45.52 -21.88
N ALA A 249 11.48 -44.85 -20.87
CA ALA A 249 11.47 -43.41 -20.78
C ALA A 249 12.85 -42.88 -20.30
N LYS A 250 13.21 -41.69 -20.76
CA LYS A 250 14.43 -41.05 -20.29
C LYS A 250 14.34 -40.80 -18.77
N PRO A 251 15.43 -41.01 -18.00
CA PRO A 251 15.43 -40.82 -16.54
C PRO A 251 14.86 -39.47 -16.08
N GLU A 252 15.16 -38.39 -16.83
CA GLU A 252 14.66 -37.05 -16.57
C GLU A 252 13.12 -36.92 -16.64
N VAL A 253 12.49 -37.70 -17.55
CA VAL A 253 11.03 -37.71 -17.71
C VAL A 253 10.37 -38.48 -16.56
N VAL A 254 10.96 -39.60 -16.15
CA VAL A 254 10.47 -40.36 -14.99
C VAL A 254 10.61 -39.56 -13.69
N GLN A 255 11.70 -38.81 -13.56
CA GLN A 255 11.94 -38.01 -12.37
C GLN A 255 11.03 -36.74 -12.30
N LYS A 256 10.59 -36.22 -13.45
CA LYS A 256 9.62 -35.12 -13.52
C LYS A 256 8.17 -35.55 -13.23
N GLU A 257 7.84 -36.81 -13.49
CA GLU A 257 6.52 -37.42 -13.19
C GLU A 257 6.43 -37.92 -11.73
N ARG A 258 7.56 -38.06 -11.01
CA ARG A 258 7.65 -38.36 -9.57
C ARG A 258 7.54 -37.08 -8.72
#